data_ed16997e5a09cfee0feac200f37159eb
#
_entry.id   ed16997e5a09cfee0feac200f37159eb
#
_cell.length_a   1.000
_cell.length_b   1.000
_cell.length_c   1.000
_cell.angle_alpha   90.00
_cell.angle_beta   90.00
_cell.angle_gamma   90.00
#
_symmetry.space_group_name_H-M   'P 1'
#
loop_
_entity.id
_entity.type
_entity.pdbx_description
1 polymer ?
#
loop_
_entity_poly.entity_id
_entity_poly.type
_entity_poly.pdbx_seq_one_letter_code
_entity_poly.pdbx_strand_id
1 'polypeptide(L)'
;GRTKDKNIGHLADLLTVAGIDLKEVRIVSDEEDAIVEALNALRSKYTYVFTSGGIGPTHDDITADAVSKAFGVPCLHDPDAMKLLGDMYAGRGLEFTEARQRMARMPQGSRHIPNPVSTAPGFIIGNVHVMAGVPQVFQAMMAHVIETLPAGQRVLSRSIACPFGEGDIGTALGAIQKAHPETSIGSYPHFDGRRFSTELIVRARDQAIVDAAAADVEAMIDAIRNEKDAAATRDLGTGEVA
;
A
#
# COMPACT_ATOMS: atom_id res chain seq x y z
N GLY A 1 2.85 16.36 -10.58
CA GLY A 1 3.54 15.64 -11.62
C GLY A 1 2.79 15.60 -12.94
N ARG A 2 3.52 15.28 -14.00
CA ARG A 2 2.96 15.17 -15.37
C ARG A 2 2.05 13.94 -15.52
N THR A 3 2.21 12.93 -14.67
CA THR A 3 1.49 11.66 -14.76
C THR A 3 0.89 11.32 -13.39
N LYS A 4 -0.36 10.83 -13.38
CA LYS A 4 -0.95 10.29 -12.16
C LYS A 4 -0.29 8.96 -11.84
N ASP A 5 0.12 8.76 -10.60
CA ASP A 5 0.62 7.48 -10.12
C ASP A 5 -0.48 6.40 -10.22
N LYS A 6 -0.10 5.21 -10.68
CA LYS A 6 -0.96 4.03 -10.77
C LYS A 6 -0.37 2.82 -10.06
N ASN A 7 0.86 2.93 -9.56
CA ASN A 7 1.60 1.82 -8.98
C ASN A 7 1.35 1.72 -7.47
N ILE A 8 1.25 2.85 -6.78
CA ILE A 8 1.02 2.89 -5.32
C ILE A 8 -0.31 2.20 -4.96
N GLY A 9 -1.41 2.57 -5.65
CA GLY A 9 -2.71 1.95 -5.40
C GLY A 9 -2.69 0.45 -5.66
N HIS A 10 -2.14 0.02 -6.80
CA HIS A 10 -2.00 -1.41 -7.13
C HIS A 10 -1.14 -2.17 -6.11
N LEU A 11 -0.02 -1.58 -5.68
CA LEU A 11 0.83 -2.16 -4.62
C LEU A 11 0.06 -2.32 -3.31
N ALA A 12 -0.67 -1.28 -2.89
CA ALA A 12 -1.46 -1.31 -1.67
C ALA A 12 -2.50 -2.43 -1.68
N ASP A 13 -3.20 -2.61 -2.82
CA ASP A 13 -4.20 -3.67 -2.99
C ASP A 13 -3.57 -5.06 -2.89
N LEU A 14 -2.46 -5.30 -3.60
CA LEU A 14 -1.75 -6.58 -3.56
C LEU A 14 -1.21 -6.91 -2.18
N LEU A 15 -0.58 -5.94 -1.51
CA LEU A 15 -0.05 -6.12 -0.16
C LEU A 15 -1.17 -6.41 0.84
N THR A 16 -2.31 -5.73 0.72
CA THR A 16 -3.48 -5.96 1.57
C THR A 16 -3.99 -7.40 1.43
N VAL A 17 -4.11 -7.90 0.19
CA VAL A 17 -4.50 -9.30 -0.07
C VAL A 17 -3.49 -10.29 0.50
N ALA A 18 -2.20 -9.96 0.44
CA ALA A 18 -1.12 -10.77 1.00
C ALA A 18 -1.01 -10.65 2.54
N GLY A 19 -1.80 -9.81 3.18
CA GLY A 19 -1.75 -9.56 4.63
C GLY A 19 -0.53 -8.74 5.06
N ILE A 20 0.02 -7.93 4.18
CA ILE A 20 1.17 -7.04 4.41
C ILE A 20 0.68 -5.59 4.43
N ASP A 21 1.00 -4.85 5.47
CA ASP A 21 0.57 -3.45 5.59
C ASP A 21 1.52 -2.50 4.84
N LEU A 22 0.99 -1.68 3.96
CA LEU A 22 1.70 -0.53 3.40
C LEU A 22 1.71 0.60 4.44
N LYS A 23 2.84 0.83 5.09
CA LYS A 23 2.95 1.76 6.22
C LYS A 23 3.35 3.19 5.84
N GLU A 24 4.18 3.33 4.81
CA GLU A 24 4.72 4.63 4.40
C GLU A 24 4.97 4.63 2.89
N VAL A 25 4.69 5.77 2.26
CA VAL A 25 5.02 6.03 0.85
C VAL A 25 5.76 7.35 0.77
N ARG A 26 6.85 7.38 0.00
CA ARG A 26 7.59 8.59 -0.33
C ARG A 26 7.66 8.77 -1.83
N ILE A 27 7.44 9.99 -2.28
CA ILE A 27 7.66 10.41 -3.65
C ILE A 27 8.83 11.40 -3.59
N VAL A 28 9.92 11.04 -4.24
CA VAL A 28 11.16 11.83 -4.27
C VAL A 28 11.49 12.26 -5.69
N SER A 29 12.29 13.32 -5.83
CA SER A 29 12.82 13.74 -7.13
C SER A 29 13.88 12.73 -7.63
N ASP A 30 14.14 12.77 -8.96
CA ASP A 30 15.22 12.03 -9.60
C ASP A 30 16.58 12.68 -9.30
N GLU A 31 16.90 12.77 -8.01
CA GLU A 31 18.14 13.24 -7.44
C GLU A 31 18.75 12.15 -6.57
N GLU A 32 20.01 11.80 -6.82
CA GLU A 32 20.65 10.65 -6.17
C GLU A 32 20.57 10.73 -4.64
N ASP A 33 20.89 11.90 -4.05
CA ASP A 33 20.90 12.06 -2.60
C ASP A 33 19.50 11.96 -1.99
N ALA A 34 18.46 12.45 -2.68
CA ALA A 34 17.07 12.32 -2.24
C ALA A 34 16.60 10.86 -2.24
N ILE A 35 16.98 10.10 -3.26
CA ILE A 35 16.68 8.66 -3.35
C ILE A 35 17.43 7.90 -2.25
N VAL A 36 18.73 8.18 -2.05
CA VAL A 36 19.57 7.53 -1.02
C VAL A 36 19.03 7.79 0.38
N GLU A 37 18.65 9.04 0.69
CA GLU A 37 18.05 9.39 1.99
C GLU A 37 16.76 8.60 2.23
N ALA A 38 15.83 8.64 1.26
CA ALA A 38 14.55 7.93 1.36
C ALA A 38 14.74 6.43 1.55
N LEU A 39 15.64 5.81 0.76
CA LEU A 39 15.97 4.39 0.86
C LEU A 39 16.53 4.04 2.23
N ASN A 40 17.50 4.79 2.73
CA ASN A 40 18.13 4.52 4.02
C ASN A 40 17.13 4.65 5.18
N ALA A 41 16.27 5.66 5.13
CA ALA A 41 15.22 5.84 6.14
C ALA A 41 14.20 4.69 6.12
N LEU A 42 13.77 4.25 4.93
CA LEU A 42 12.75 3.21 4.81
C LEU A 42 13.32 1.81 5.09
N ARG A 43 14.49 1.45 4.52
CA ARG A 43 15.06 0.10 4.65
C ARG A 43 15.51 -0.25 6.07
N SER A 44 15.83 0.76 6.88
CA SER A 44 16.17 0.56 8.29
C SER A 44 14.94 0.36 9.19
N LYS A 45 13.78 0.82 8.76
CA LYS A 45 12.54 0.86 9.56
C LYS A 45 11.56 -0.26 9.20
N TYR A 46 11.51 -0.67 7.93
CA TYR A 46 10.51 -1.58 7.41
C TYR A 46 11.09 -2.90 6.92
N THR A 47 10.28 -3.95 7.02
CA THR A 47 10.65 -5.30 6.57
C THR A 47 10.90 -5.36 5.07
N TYR A 48 10.09 -4.65 4.28
CA TYR A 48 10.21 -4.56 2.82
C TYR A 48 10.14 -3.12 2.37
N VAL A 49 10.92 -2.80 1.34
CA VAL A 49 10.86 -1.52 0.62
C VAL A 49 10.68 -1.83 -0.86
N PHE A 50 9.73 -1.17 -1.49
CA PHE A 50 9.46 -1.31 -2.91
C PHE A 50 9.72 0.04 -3.59
N THR A 51 10.43 0.05 -4.70
CA THR A 51 10.62 1.24 -5.52
C THR A 51 9.98 1.05 -6.88
N SER A 52 9.56 2.14 -7.50
CA SER A 52 8.91 2.15 -8.80
C SER A 52 9.54 3.25 -9.68
N GLY A 53 10.25 2.84 -10.72
CA GLY A 53 10.87 3.75 -11.70
C GLY A 53 12.39 3.90 -11.60
N GLY A 54 12.94 4.63 -12.56
CA GLY A 54 14.36 5.00 -12.62
C GLY A 54 15.33 3.86 -12.93
N ILE A 55 14.87 2.78 -13.61
CA ILE A 55 15.71 1.66 -14.07
C ILE A 55 15.60 1.43 -15.59
N GLY A 56 15.23 2.45 -16.33
CA GLY A 56 15.14 2.44 -17.77
C GLY A 56 16.48 2.73 -18.48
N PRO A 57 16.42 2.98 -19.80
CA PRO A 57 17.60 3.19 -20.63
C PRO A 57 18.07 4.64 -20.71
N THR A 58 17.38 5.59 -20.09
CA THR A 58 17.62 7.03 -20.26
C THR A 58 18.58 7.58 -19.19
N HIS A 59 19.06 8.77 -19.40
CA HIS A 59 20.10 9.38 -18.53
C HIS A 59 19.56 9.76 -17.14
N ASP A 60 18.27 9.94 -17.03
CA ASP A 60 17.51 10.24 -15.80
C ASP A 60 17.13 8.98 -15.01
N ASP A 61 17.37 7.79 -15.57
CA ASP A 61 17.21 6.51 -14.86
C ASP A 61 18.42 6.26 -13.93
N ILE A 62 18.37 6.80 -12.73
CA ILE A 62 19.46 6.80 -11.74
C ILE A 62 19.22 5.92 -10.52
N THR A 63 18.09 5.21 -10.47
CA THR A 63 17.71 4.42 -9.28
C THR A 63 18.72 3.32 -8.97
N ALA A 64 19.27 2.64 -9.98
CA ALA A 64 20.28 1.60 -9.76
C ALA A 64 21.56 2.15 -9.12
N ASP A 65 22.00 3.34 -9.55
CA ASP A 65 23.18 4.02 -8.98
C ASP A 65 22.89 4.47 -7.53
N ALA A 66 21.75 5.10 -7.29
CA ALA A 66 21.35 5.55 -5.95
C ALA A 66 21.20 4.39 -4.95
N VAL A 67 20.60 3.26 -5.38
CA VAL A 67 20.51 2.06 -4.55
C VAL A 67 21.90 1.49 -4.25
N SER A 68 22.76 1.42 -5.25
CA SER A 68 24.16 0.96 -5.07
C SER A 68 24.89 1.82 -4.05
N LYS A 69 24.78 3.14 -4.16
CA LYS A 69 25.33 4.10 -3.19
C LYS A 69 24.75 3.90 -1.77
N ALA A 70 23.43 3.72 -1.66
CA ALA A 70 22.78 3.49 -0.37
C ALA A 70 23.26 2.21 0.32
N PHE A 71 23.63 1.19 -0.45
CA PHE A 71 24.15 -0.08 0.09
C PHE A 71 25.69 -0.12 0.15
N GLY A 72 26.39 0.89 -0.35
CA GLY A 72 27.86 0.95 -0.34
C GLY A 72 28.52 -0.12 -1.24
N VAL A 73 27.86 -0.50 -2.34
CA VAL A 73 28.35 -1.51 -3.29
C VAL A 73 28.46 -0.91 -4.70
N PRO A 74 29.32 -1.46 -5.58
CA PRO A 74 29.40 -1.01 -6.98
C PRO A 74 28.08 -1.23 -7.74
N CYS A 75 27.73 -0.31 -8.64
CA CYS A 75 26.71 -0.49 -9.66
C CYS A 75 27.36 -1.05 -10.92
N LEU A 76 27.05 -2.28 -11.29
CA LEU A 76 27.71 -3.00 -12.39
C LEU A 76 26.68 -3.46 -13.42
N HIS A 77 27.14 -3.69 -14.67
CA HIS A 77 26.37 -4.46 -15.62
C HIS A 77 26.35 -5.92 -15.15
N ASP A 78 25.17 -6.40 -14.82
CA ASP A 78 24.99 -7.80 -14.42
C ASP A 78 25.11 -8.72 -15.63
N PRO A 79 25.97 -9.76 -15.59
CA PRO A 79 26.21 -10.62 -16.75
C PRO A 79 24.96 -11.36 -17.26
N ASP A 80 24.09 -11.81 -16.35
CA ASP A 80 22.89 -12.55 -16.72
C ASP A 80 21.83 -11.61 -17.32
N ALA A 81 21.69 -10.40 -16.78
CA ALA A 81 20.84 -9.37 -17.35
C ALA A 81 21.33 -8.89 -18.72
N MET A 82 22.66 -8.73 -18.86
CA MET A 82 23.29 -8.40 -20.17
C MET A 82 23.01 -9.47 -21.21
N LYS A 83 23.18 -10.75 -20.85
CA LYS A 83 22.87 -11.87 -21.73
C LYS A 83 21.39 -11.90 -22.10
N LEU A 84 20.50 -11.82 -21.11
CA LEU A 84 19.04 -11.84 -21.30
C LEU A 84 18.56 -10.75 -22.26
N LEU A 85 19.03 -9.51 -22.06
CA LEU A 85 18.70 -8.38 -22.92
C LEU A 85 19.35 -8.50 -24.31
N GLY A 86 20.61 -8.92 -24.38
CA GLY A 86 21.31 -9.14 -25.64
C GLY A 86 20.59 -10.14 -26.53
N ASP A 87 20.22 -11.30 -25.97
CA ASP A 87 19.45 -12.34 -26.67
C ASP A 87 18.08 -11.80 -27.15
N MET A 88 17.40 -11.04 -26.33
CA MET A 88 16.10 -10.43 -26.67
C MET A 88 16.23 -9.42 -27.83
N TYR A 89 17.21 -8.52 -27.79
CA TYR A 89 17.42 -7.54 -28.86
C TYR A 89 17.89 -8.19 -30.15
N ALA A 90 18.79 -9.17 -30.08
CA ALA A 90 19.23 -9.95 -31.25
C ALA A 90 18.05 -10.69 -31.89
N GLY A 91 17.20 -11.35 -31.11
CA GLY A 91 15.99 -12.04 -31.60
C GLY A 91 14.97 -11.12 -32.28
N ARG A 92 15.04 -9.82 -32.02
CA ARG A 92 14.21 -8.79 -32.67
C ARG A 92 14.91 -8.09 -33.84
N GLY A 93 16.14 -8.46 -34.15
CA GLY A 93 16.97 -7.79 -35.16
C GLY A 93 17.31 -6.34 -34.80
N LEU A 94 17.39 -6.03 -33.52
CA LEU A 94 17.69 -4.70 -32.99
C LEU A 94 19.07 -4.66 -32.36
N GLU A 95 19.75 -3.54 -32.50
CA GLU A 95 21.05 -3.31 -31.85
C GLU A 95 20.90 -3.21 -30.34
N PHE A 96 21.80 -3.88 -29.60
CA PHE A 96 21.89 -3.75 -28.14
C PHE A 96 22.85 -2.60 -27.77
N THR A 97 22.38 -1.37 -27.98
CA THR A 97 23.14 -0.13 -27.77
C THR A 97 23.53 0.07 -26.30
N GLU A 98 24.53 0.92 -26.05
CA GLU A 98 24.97 1.30 -24.71
C GLU A 98 23.81 1.82 -23.83
N ALA A 99 22.92 2.64 -24.40
CA ALA A 99 21.71 3.09 -23.70
C ALA A 99 20.84 1.91 -23.23
N ARG A 100 20.66 0.90 -24.08
CA ARG A 100 19.89 -0.30 -23.72
C ARG A 100 20.60 -1.18 -22.71
N GLN A 101 21.92 -1.23 -22.72
CA GLN A 101 22.73 -1.95 -21.74
C GLN A 101 22.59 -1.36 -20.32
N ARG A 102 22.27 -0.08 -20.18
CA ARG A 102 22.00 0.55 -18.87
C ARG A 102 20.93 -0.20 -18.08
N MET A 103 19.93 -0.81 -18.74
CA MET A 103 18.89 -1.60 -18.08
C MET A 103 19.39 -2.91 -17.43
N ALA A 104 20.64 -3.29 -17.68
CA ALA A 104 21.32 -4.40 -17.00
C ALA A 104 22.16 -3.95 -15.81
N ARG A 105 22.20 -2.65 -15.50
CA ARG A 105 22.96 -2.13 -14.35
C ARG A 105 22.19 -2.33 -13.07
N MET A 106 22.87 -2.90 -12.08
CA MET A 106 22.32 -3.11 -10.75
C MET A 106 23.42 -3.19 -9.69
N PRO A 107 23.06 -3.05 -8.40
CA PRO A 107 24.02 -3.21 -7.31
C PRO A 107 24.63 -4.61 -7.29
N GLN A 108 25.94 -4.69 -7.06
CA GLN A 108 26.62 -5.98 -6.92
C GLN A 108 25.97 -6.83 -5.82
N GLY A 109 25.69 -8.10 -6.13
CA GLY A 109 25.04 -9.03 -5.20
C GLY A 109 23.52 -8.99 -5.22
N SER A 110 22.92 -8.23 -6.14
CA SER A 110 21.47 -8.24 -6.35
C SER A 110 20.96 -9.57 -6.92
N ARG A 111 19.68 -9.84 -6.70
CA ARG A 111 18.92 -10.91 -7.35
C ARG A 111 17.93 -10.28 -8.34
N HIS A 112 17.66 -10.95 -9.46
CA HIS A 112 16.72 -10.46 -10.45
C HIS A 112 15.26 -10.55 -9.98
N ILE A 113 14.46 -9.55 -10.40
CA ILE A 113 13.01 -9.63 -10.45
C ILE A 113 12.66 -9.84 -11.93
N PRO A 114 12.04 -10.97 -12.31
CA PRO A 114 11.63 -11.23 -13.68
C PRO A 114 10.66 -10.20 -14.22
N ASN A 115 10.82 -9.87 -15.49
CA ASN A 115 9.93 -8.99 -16.23
C ASN A 115 9.46 -9.66 -17.52
N PRO A 116 8.29 -10.30 -17.51
CA PRO A 116 7.76 -10.99 -18.69
C PRO A 116 7.25 -10.03 -19.79
N VAL A 117 7.07 -8.75 -19.48
CA VAL A 117 6.52 -7.76 -20.42
C VAL A 117 7.60 -7.17 -21.34
N SER A 118 8.71 -6.72 -20.77
CA SER A 118 9.75 -6.02 -21.55
C SER A 118 11.15 -6.65 -21.41
N THR A 119 11.26 -7.77 -20.71
CA THR A 119 12.49 -8.54 -20.50
C THR A 119 13.50 -7.88 -19.54
N ALA A 120 13.63 -6.54 -19.54
CA ALA A 120 14.57 -5.84 -18.66
C ALA A 120 14.22 -6.11 -17.19
N PRO A 121 15.08 -6.82 -16.42
CA PRO A 121 14.75 -7.23 -15.07
C PRO A 121 14.76 -6.05 -14.09
N GLY A 122 13.96 -6.14 -13.03
CA GLY A 122 14.22 -5.42 -11.80
C GLY A 122 15.23 -6.18 -10.93
N PHE A 123 15.46 -5.70 -9.71
CA PHE A 123 16.39 -6.36 -8.81
C PHE A 123 16.00 -6.24 -7.34
N ILE A 124 16.56 -7.13 -6.52
CA ILE A 124 16.40 -7.15 -5.07
C ILE A 124 17.78 -7.09 -4.43
N ILE A 125 17.98 -6.15 -3.51
CA ILE A 125 19.16 -6.12 -2.64
C ILE A 125 18.72 -5.90 -1.20
N GLY A 126 19.16 -6.77 -0.29
CA GLY A 126 18.65 -6.77 1.09
C GLY A 126 17.13 -6.90 1.13
N ASN A 127 16.46 -5.92 1.73
CA ASN A 127 15.00 -5.83 1.79
C ASN A 127 14.39 -4.84 0.77
N VAL A 128 15.18 -4.34 -0.17
CA VAL A 128 14.75 -3.37 -1.19
C VAL A 128 14.48 -4.09 -2.52
N HIS A 129 13.27 -3.93 -3.03
CA HIS A 129 12.77 -4.48 -4.29
C HIS A 129 12.61 -3.35 -5.29
N VAL A 130 13.38 -3.37 -6.36
CA VAL A 130 13.45 -2.29 -7.35
C VAL A 130 12.79 -2.72 -8.64
N MET A 131 11.76 -1.99 -9.04
CA MET A 131 10.92 -2.31 -10.19
C MET A 131 10.74 -1.12 -11.13
N ALA A 132 10.37 -1.41 -12.38
CA ALA A 132 10.14 -0.39 -13.39
C ALA A 132 8.95 0.54 -13.05
N GLY A 133 8.96 1.77 -13.58
CA GLY A 133 7.89 2.75 -13.37
C GLY A 133 6.66 2.56 -14.25
N VAL A 134 6.81 1.92 -15.42
CA VAL A 134 5.70 1.68 -16.35
C VAL A 134 4.66 0.76 -15.71
N PRO A 135 3.39 1.17 -15.58
CA PRO A 135 2.41 0.44 -14.76
C PRO A 135 2.26 -1.04 -15.11
N GLN A 136 2.16 -1.38 -16.38
CA GLN A 136 2.03 -2.79 -16.82
C GLN A 136 3.25 -3.62 -16.45
N VAL A 137 4.44 -3.03 -16.55
CA VAL A 137 5.71 -3.69 -16.20
C VAL A 137 5.81 -3.84 -14.68
N PHE A 138 5.53 -2.78 -13.93
CA PHE A 138 5.50 -2.81 -12.47
C PHE A 138 4.56 -3.90 -11.94
N GLN A 139 3.34 -3.96 -12.47
CA GLN A 139 2.34 -4.95 -12.06
C GLN A 139 2.80 -6.39 -12.32
N ALA A 140 3.39 -6.64 -13.49
CA ALA A 140 3.92 -7.96 -13.82
C ALA A 140 5.11 -8.36 -12.93
N MET A 141 6.02 -7.43 -12.64
CA MET A 141 7.11 -7.64 -11.69
C MET A 141 6.59 -7.88 -10.27
N MET A 142 5.61 -7.07 -9.83
CA MET A 142 5.04 -7.17 -8.49
C MET A 142 4.28 -8.47 -8.28
N ALA A 143 3.56 -8.98 -9.30
CA ALA A 143 2.92 -10.29 -9.25
C ALA A 143 3.92 -11.41 -8.96
N HIS A 144 5.12 -11.34 -9.51
CA HIS A 144 6.18 -12.29 -9.20
C HIS A 144 6.78 -12.08 -7.82
N VAL A 145 7.02 -10.83 -7.42
CA VAL A 145 7.59 -10.51 -6.11
C VAL A 145 6.69 -10.98 -4.99
N ILE A 146 5.36 -10.74 -5.08
CA ILE A 146 4.41 -11.08 -4.03
C ILE A 146 4.38 -12.59 -3.71
N GLU A 147 4.61 -13.45 -4.71
CA GLU A 147 4.68 -14.89 -4.54
C GLU A 147 5.91 -15.33 -3.73
N THR A 148 6.96 -14.51 -3.71
CA THR A 148 8.21 -14.80 -2.98
C THR A 148 8.20 -14.27 -1.54
N LEU A 149 7.26 -13.39 -1.20
CA LEU A 149 7.16 -12.84 0.14
C LEU A 149 6.44 -13.83 1.08
N PRO A 150 6.89 -13.96 2.32
CA PRO A 150 6.13 -14.68 3.34
C PRO A 150 4.72 -14.10 3.45
N ALA A 151 3.72 -14.97 3.39
CA ALA A 151 2.34 -14.55 3.58
C ALA A 151 2.14 -13.93 4.96
N GLY A 152 1.60 -12.73 5.01
CA GLY A 152 1.15 -12.11 6.25
C GLY A 152 -0.19 -12.71 6.72
N GLN A 153 -0.63 -12.35 7.91
CA GLN A 153 -1.98 -12.68 8.35
C GLN A 153 -2.97 -11.75 7.64
N ARG A 154 -3.96 -12.33 6.98
CA ARG A 154 -5.04 -11.56 6.34
C ARG A 154 -5.73 -10.64 7.33
N VAL A 155 -6.01 -9.42 6.93
CA VAL A 155 -6.89 -8.53 7.67
C VAL A 155 -8.34 -8.97 7.40
N LEU A 156 -9.03 -9.34 8.46
CA LEU A 156 -10.46 -9.63 8.44
C LEU A 156 -11.23 -8.34 8.71
N SER A 157 -12.44 -8.22 8.17
CA SER A 157 -13.26 -7.03 8.40
C SER A 157 -14.73 -7.40 8.54
N ARG A 158 -15.43 -6.63 9.40
CA ARG A 158 -16.89 -6.66 9.53
C ARG A 158 -17.44 -5.26 9.34
N SER A 159 -18.37 -5.13 8.39
CA SER A 159 -19.09 -3.89 8.12
C SER A 159 -20.38 -3.86 8.92
N ILE A 160 -20.69 -2.71 9.54
CA ILE A 160 -21.84 -2.47 10.39
C ILE A 160 -22.51 -1.17 9.93
N ALA A 161 -23.76 -1.27 9.52
CA ALA A 161 -24.55 -0.09 9.16
C ALA A 161 -24.99 0.68 10.41
N CYS A 162 -24.69 1.96 10.46
CA CYS A 162 -25.07 2.87 11.56
C CYS A 162 -26.00 3.96 11.01
N PRO A 163 -27.24 4.08 11.56
CA PRO A 163 -28.21 5.07 11.09
C PRO A 163 -27.93 6.49 11.59
N PHE A 164 -26.79 6.71 12.27
CA PHE A 164 -26.40 7.98 12.86
C PHE A 164 -25.22 8.59 12.11
N GLY A 165 -25.09 9.92 12.19
CA GLY A 165 -23.91 10.63 11.71
C GLY A 165 -22.73 10.50 12.67
N GLU A 166 -21.52 10.76 12.18
CA GLU A 166 -20.28 10.66 12.97
C GLU A 166 -20.28 11.52 14.25
N GLY A 167 -20.95 12.67 14.20
CA GLY A 167 -21.08 13.55 15.38
C GLY A 167 -21.81 12.90 16.56
N ASP A 168 -22.74 12.00 16.29
CA ASP A 168 -23.51 11.30 17.32
C ASP A 168 -22.74 10.17 17.99
N ILE A 169 -21.82 9.53 17.23
CA ILE A 169 -21.15 8.28 17.63
C ILE A 169 -19.68 8.47 18.02
N GLY A 170 -19.04 9.59 17.64
CA GLY A 170 -17.59 9.73 17.65
C GLY A 170 -16.96 9.50 19.02
N THR A 171 -17.54 10.00 20.11
CA THR A 171 -17.02 9.82 21.46
C THR A 171 -17.09 8.35 21.90
N ALA A 172 -18.25 7.71 21.70
CA ALA A 172 -18.46 6.32 22.08
C ALA A 172 -17.62 5.37 21.22
N LEU A 173 -17.54 5.61 19.90
CA LEU A 173 -16.71 4.85 18.99
C LEU A 173 -15.22 4.95 19.35
N GLY A 174 -14.76 6.14 19.75
CA GLY A 174 -13.39 6.35 20.23
C GLY A 174 -13.08 5.59 21.52
N ALA A 175 -14.06 5.41 22.42
CA ALA A 175 -13.91 4.59 23.62
C ALA A 175 -13.78 3.10 23.25
N ILE A 176 -14.60 2.61 22.32
CA ILE A 176 -14.53 1.23 21.83
C ILE A 176 -13.15 0.97 21.16
N GLN A 177 -12.68 1.88 20.31
CA GLN A 177 -11.35 1.74 19.70
C GLN A 177 -10.24 1.64 20.74
N LYS A 178 -10.32 2.37 21.85
CA LYS A 178 -9.35 2.29 22.95
C LYS A 178 -9.45 0.96 23.73
N ALA A 179 -10.65 0.42 23.88
CA ALA A 179 -10.88 -0.87 24.53
C ALA A 179 -10.38 -2.05 23.66
N HIS A 180 -10.37 -1.88 22.34
CA HIS A 180 -9.91 -2.88 21.38
C HIS A 180 -8.68 -2.39 20.60
N PRO A 181 -7.50 -2.27 21.23
CA PRO A 181 -6.30 -1.69 20.59
C PRO A 181 -5.74 -2.53 19.43
N GLU A 182 -6.10 -3.81 19.35
CA GLU A 182 -5.70 -4.71 18.27
C GLU A 182 -6.59 -4.60 17.02
N THR A 183 -7.63 -3.76 17.10
CA THR A 183 -8.52 -3.46 15.96
C THR A 183 -8.19 -2.14 15.32
N SER A 184 -8.71 -1.95 14.11
CA SER A 184 -8.83 -0.65 13.45
C SER A 184 -10.30 -0.45 13.08
N ILE A 185 -10.95 0.54 13.71
CA ILE A 185 -12.33 0.86 13.44
C ILE A 185 -12.39 2.13 12.58
N GLY A 186 -12.85 1.98 11.33
CA GLY A 186 -13.05 3.10 10.40
C GLY A 186 -14.52 3.51 10.35
N SER A 187 -14.78 4.81 10.18
CA SER A 187 -16.10 5.36 9.92
C SER A 187 -16.15 5.99 8.54
N TYR A 188 -17.23 5.73 7.81
CA TYR A 188 -17.44 6.19 6.45
C TYR A 188 -18.83 6.84 6.37
N PRO A 189 -18.90 8.18 6.42
CA PRO A 189 -20.18 8.90 6.42
C PRO A 189 -20.85 8.85 5.05
N HIS A 190 -22.15 8.70 5.07
CA HIS A 190 -23.02 8.79 3.91
C HIS A 190 -24.08 9.86 4.14
N PHE A 191 -24.40 10.60 3.08
CA PHE A 191 -25.49 11.56 3.07
C PHE A 191 -26.37 11.31 1.85
N ASP A 192 -27.66 10.99 2.07
CA ASP A 192 -28.62 10.67 1.02
C ASP A 192 -29.40 11.90 0.50
N GLY A 193 -29.00 13.10 0.92
CA GLY A 193 -29.70 14.37 0.66
C GLY A 193 -30.72 14.77 1.75
N ARG A 194 -30.97 13.88 2.73
CA ARG A 194 -31.90 14.14 3.84
C ARG A 194 -31.34 13.73 5.19
N ARG A 195 -30.64 12.61 5.26
CA ARG A 195 -30.12 12.02 6.50
C ARG A 195 -28.68 11.65 6.38
N PHE A 196 -27.96 11.82 7.48
CA PHE A 196 -26.62 11.26 7.64
C PHE A 196 -26.73 9.85 8.21
N SER A 197 -25.94 8.96 7.68
CA SER A 197 -25.69 7.63 8.20
C SER A 197 -24.19 7.34 8.10
N THR A 198 -23.74 6.28 8.73
CA THR A 198 -22.31 5.92 8.73
C THR A 198 -22.17 4.43 8.51
N GLU A 199 -21.25 4.01 7.67
CA GLU A 199 -20.80 2.63 7.62
C GLU A 199 -19.56 2.50 8.53
N LEU A 200 -19.63 1.60 9.52
CA LEU A 200 -18.55 1.33 10.46
C LEU A 200 -17.88 0.02 10.05
N ILE A 201 -16.55 0.04 9.90
CA ILE A 201 -15.80 -1.14 9.49
C ILE A 201 -14.78 -1.47 10.59
N VAL A 202 -15.00 -2.60 11.27
CA VAL A 202 -14.07 -3.16 12.25
C VAL A 202 -13.11 -4.08 11.53
N ARG A 203 -11.80 -3.88 11.73
CA ARG A 203 -10.73 -4.68 11.12
C ARG A 203 -9.78 -5.21 12.18
N ALA A 204 -9.41 -6.49 12.07
CA ALA A 204 -8.33 -7.12 12.83
C ALA A 204 -7.78 -8.32 12.08
N ARG A 205 -6.75 -8.98 12.63
CA ARG A 205 -6.17 -10.19 12.03
C ARG A 205 -6.71 -11.49 12.64
N ASP A 206 -7.54 -11.39 13.67
CA ASP A 206 -8.19 -12.50 14.36
C ASP A 206 -9.70 -12.30 14.34
N GLN A 207 -10.44 -13.37 14.02
CA GLN A 207 -11.90 -13.32 13.89
C GLN A 207 -12.58 -13.04 15.22
N ALA A 208 -12.10 -13.62 16.32
CA ALA A 208 -12.69 -13.40 17.63
C ALA A 208 -12.53 -11.94 18.09
N ILE A 209 -11.41 -11.31 17.73
CA ILE A 209 -11.16 -9.89 18.01
C ILE A 209 -12.10 -9.00 17.18
N VAL A 210 -12.29 -9.33 15.88
CA VAL A 210 -13.27 -8.62 15.04
C VAL A 210 -14.68 -8.73 15.61
N ASP A 211 -15.09 -9.94 16.00
CA ASP A 211 -16.44 -10.20 16.48
C ASP A 211 -16.71 -9.52 17.84
N ALA A 212 -15.73 -9.52 18.73
CA ALA A 212 -15.85 -8.85 20.03
C ALA A 212 -16.02 -7.32 19.87
N ALA A 213 -15.15 -6.69 19.08
CA ALA A 213 -15.24 -5.25 18.83
C ALA A 213 -16.51 -4.88 18.04
N ALA A 214 -16.94 -5.71 17.11
CA ALA A 214 -18.16 -5.51 16.36
C ALA A 214 -19.41 -5.60 17.25
N ALA A 215 -19.43 -6.51 18.22
CA ALA A 215 -20.52 -6.60 19.19
C ALA A 215 -20.64 -5.33 20.05
N ASP A 216 -19.52 -4.76 20.50
CA ASP A 216 -19.52 -3.50 21.26
C ASP A 216 -19.98 -2.31 20.39
N VAL A 217 -19.62 -2.30 19.09
CA VAL A 217 -20.12 -1.29 18.14
C VAL A 217 -21.62 -1.42 17.93
N GLU A 218 -22.15 -2.63 17.77
CA GLU A 218 -23.57 -2.89 17.64
C GLU A 218 -24.34 -2.47 18.92
N ALA A 219 -23.81 -2.81 20.09
CA ALA A 219 -24.38 -2.41 21.38
C ALA A 219 -24.40 -0.88 21.56
N MET A 220 -23.35 -0.19 21.12
CA MET A 220 -23.29 1.27 21.10
C MET A 220 -24.40 1.87 20.21
N ILE A 221 -24.61 1.32 19.01
CA ILE A 221 -25.64 1.80 18.09
C ILE A 221 -27.04 1.64 18.74
N ASP A 222 -27.28 0.51 19.38
CA ASP A 222 -28.55 0.23 20.05
C ASP A 222 -28.79 1.15 21.26
N ALA A 223 -27.75 1.43 22.04
CA ALA A 223 -27.81 2.37 23.15
C ALA A 223 -28.20 3.79 22.69
N ILE A 224 -27.51 4.31 21.66
CA ILE A 224 -27.80 5.63 21.09
C ILE A 224 -29.23 5.68 20.51
N ARG A 225 -29.69 4.60 19.87
CA ARG A 225 -31.07 4.51 19.36
C ARG A 225 -32.08 4.64 20.50
N ASN A 226 -31.89 3.86 21.56
CA ASN A 226 -32.78 3.87 22.72
C ASN A 226 -32.83 5.24 23.43
N GLU A 227 -31.68 5.91 23.55
CA GLU A 227 -31.60 7.27 24.11
C GLU A 227 -32.38 8.29 23.27
N LYS A 228 -32.23 8.25 21.94
CA LYS A 228 -32.91 9.15 21.01
C LYS A 228 -34.43 8.90 21.01
N ASP A 229 -34.87 7.65 21.05
CA ASP A 229 -36.27 7.27 21.11
C ASP A 229 -36.92 7.71 22.44
N ALA A 230 -36.21 7.55 23.55
CA ALA A 230 -36.65 8.01 24.86
C ALA A 230 -36.74 9.55 24.96
N ALA A 231 -35.83 10.27 24.32
CA ALA A 231 -35.88 11.74 24.23
C ALA A 231 -37.08 12.21 23.41
N ALA A 232 -37.29 11.59 22.23
CA ALA A 232 -38.45 11.91 21.38
C ALA A 232 -39.80 11.68 22.09
N THR A 233 -39.90 10.61 22.91
CA THR A 233 -41.12 10.31 23.69
C THR A 233 -41.38 11.34 24.80
N ARG A 234 -40.32 11.86 25.43
CA ARG A 234 -40.46 12.91 26.48
C ARG A 234 -40.95 14.24 25.90
N ASP A 235 -40.43 14.63 24.72
CA ASP A 235 -40.81 15.86 24.04
C ASP A 235 -42.31 15.85 23.61
N LEU A 236 -42.80 14.68 23.22
CA LEU A 236 -44.23 14.51 22.88
C LEU A 236 -45.15 14.54 24.10
N GLY A 237 -44.65 14.11 25.28
CA GLY A 237 -45.43 14.11 26.53
C GLY A 237 -45.53 15.46 27.24
N THR A 238 -44.67 16.44 26.88
CA THR A 238 -44.69 17.79 27.47
C THR A 238 -45.51 18.81 26.66
N GLY A 239 -46.07 18.40 25.50
CA GLY A 239 -46.86 19.27 24.60
C GLY A 239 -48.38 19.33 24.92
N GLU A 240 -48.89 18.64 25.95
CA GLU A 240 -50.30 18.58 26.27
C GLU A 240 -50.61 19.15 27.66
N VAL A 241 -50.21 20.39 27.94
CA VAL A 241 -50.85 21.22 29.02
C VAL A 241 -50.62 22.70 28.68
N ALA A 242 -51.49 23.32 27.90
CA ALA A 242 -51.71 24.74 27.90
C ALA A 242 -53.11 25.05 27.29
#